data_885e1f1373dde07e20c9693130664ca2
#
_entry.id   885e1f1373dde07e20c9693130664ca2
#
_cell.length_a   1.000
_cell.length_b   1.000
_cell.length_c   1.000
_cell.angle_alpha   90.00
_cell.angle_beta   90.00
_cell.angle_gamma   90.00
#
_symmetry.space_group_name_H-M   'P 1'
#
loop_
_entity.id
_entity.type
_entity.pdbx_description
1 polymer ?
#
loop_
_entity_poly.entity_id
_entity_poly.type
_entity_poly.pdbx_seq_one_letter_code
_entity_poly.pdbx_strand_id
1 'polypeptide(L)'
;MLNLIEYRKRPALLADWLPWAGLVADGVVLNKDGGFQRTMKFRGPDLDSATSTELVAVTARLNNALKRFGSGWALFVEADRREAANYPSSSFPEGLSWLIDEERRAAFEESGSHFESAYYLTIVWLPPEETRARAAKLLYENQPRRGVDWKERLDSFLAETQRFFGLLDGVMPEITWLDSSETLTYLHGAISTRRHPVALPEVPFHIDSLLADAPLVGGLAPMLGNQHLRVLSVRGFPTSTWPGLLDELNRLGFAYRWTTRYLFLDKSEAESELTRLRRQWFAKRKSIVAMLRETLSQQESPLVDTDADNKAADADAALQELGADDVAYGYLTSTVVVMDLDPTVADDKLRLVERAIQGRGFVT
;
A
#
# COMPACT_ATOMS: atom_id res chain seq x y z
N MET A 1 9.06 34.83 -23.06
CA MET A 1 8.33 33.74 -22.43
C MET A 1 8.10 34.09 -20.97
N LEU A 2 6.86 34.29 -20.54
CA LEU A 2 6.55 34.54 -19.13
C LEU A 2 6.85 33.23 -18.35
N ASN A 3 7.73 33.34 -17.37
CA ASN A 3 8.05 32.20 -16.50
C ASN A 3 6.92 32.00 -15.48
N LEU A 4 5.98 31.11 -15.78
CA LEU A 4 4.82 30.84 -14.93
C LEU A 4 5.18 30.05 -13.64
N ILE A 5 6.45 29.68 -13.45
CA ILE A 5 6.91 28.94 -12.26
C ILE A 5 6.67 29.76 -10.98
N GLU A 6 6.79 31.09 -11.05
CA GLU A 6 6.56 32.00 -9.92
C GLU A 6 5.10 32.02 -9.44
N TYR A 7 4.14 31.64 -10.30
CA TYR A 7 2.71 31.60 -9.99
C TYR A 7 2.21 30.22 -9.59
N ARG A 8 3.05 29.20 -9.61
CA ARG A 8 2.68 27.88 -9.08
C ARG A 8 2.62 27.97 -7.56
N LYS A 9 1.42 27.81 -6.99
CA LYS A 9 1.24 27.63 -5.55
C LYS A 9 2.09 26.42 -5.14
N ARG A 10 3.07 26.63 -4.26
CA ARG A 10 3.77 25.51 -3.61
C ARG A 10 2.84 24.95 -2.56
N PRO A 11 2.73 23.61 -2.44
CA PRO A 11 1.96 23.00 -1.36
C PRO A 11 2.51 23.51 -0.02
N ALA A 12 1.65 24.10 0.79
CA ALA A 12 2.00 24.68 2.08
C ALA A 12 1.25 24.02 3.23
N LEU A 13 0.04 23.51 2.96
CA LEU A 13 -0.83 22.89 3.92
C LEU A 13 -0.91 21.37 3.67
N LEU A 14 -1.24 20.59 4.69
CA LEU A 14 -1.47 19.16 4.55
C LEU A 14 -2.48 18.88 3.43
N ALA A 15 -3.59 19.62 3.38
CA ALA A 15 -4.63 19.49 2.35
C ALA A 15 -4.08 19.57 0.91
N ASP A 16 -3.04 20.35 0.67
CA ASP A 16 -2.44 20.50 -0.66
C ASP A 16 -1.75 19.21 -1.15
N TRP A 17 -1.31 18.36 -0.22
CA TRP A 17 -0.63 17.09 -0.50
C TRP A 17 -1.58 15.92 -0.62
N LEU A 18 -2.83 16.04 -0.12
CA LEU A 18 -3.79 14.97 -0.15
C LEU A 18 -4.37 14.79 -1.57
N PRO A 19 -4.47 13.55 -2.06
CA PRO A 19 -4.97 13.29 -3.40
C PRO A 19 -6.49 13.43 -3.53
N TRP A 20 -7.23 13.44 -2.43
CA TRP A 20 -8.68 13.31 -2.37
C TRP A 20 -9.39 14.63 -2.69
N ALA A 21 -10.39 14.56 -3.58
CA ALA A 21 -11.20 15.72 -3.93
C ALA A 21 -12.60 15.64 -3.28
N GLY A 22 -13.36 14.59 -3.53
CA GLY A 22 -14.74 14.47 -3.03
C GLY A 22 -15.27 13.04 -3.11
N LEU A 23 -16.45 12.81 -2.52
CA LEU A 23 -17.21 11.57 -2.69
C LEU A 23 -18.09 11.68 -3.93
N VAL A 24 -18.09 10.64 -4.78
CA VAL A 24 -18.90 10.58 -6.01
C VAL A 24 -19.95 9.48 -5.99
N ALA A 25 -19.80 8.52 -5.10
CA ALA A 25 -20.78 7.48 -4.76
C ALA A 25 -20.51 7.03 -3.32
N ASP A 26 -21.36 6.15 -2.79
CA ASP A 26 -21.16 5.61 -1.45
C ASP A 26 -19.83 4.88 -1.32
N GLY A 27 -18.97 5.35 -0.38
CA GLY A 27 -17.62 4.84 -0.16
C GLY A 27 -16.63 5.06 -1.31
N VAL A 28 -16.98 5.83 -2.35
CA VAL A 28 -16.14 6.07 -3.53
C VAL A 28 -15.60 7.50 -3.56
N VAL A 29 -14.29 7.63 -3.49
CA VAL A 29 -13.56 8.89 -3.55
C VAL A 29 -13.11 9.19 -4.97
N LEU A 30 -13.37 10.41 -5.43
CA LEU A 30 -12.73 11.00 -6.60
C LEU A 30 -11.43 11.66 -6.16
N ASN A 31 -10.33 11.33 -6.80
CA ASN A 31 -9.04 11.95 -6.59
C ASN A 31 -8.87 13.20 -7.46
N LYS A 32 -7.96 14.11 -7.06
CA LYS A 32 -7.65 15.36 -7.77
C LYS A 32 -7.10 15.14 -9.19
N ASP A 33 -6.51 13.97 -9.44
CA ASP A 33 -6.00 13.55 -10.75
C ASP A 33 -7.09 12.95 -11.67
N GLY A 34 -8.32 12.83 -11.16
CA GLY A 34 -9.45 12.23 -11.85
C GLY A 34 -9.57 10.72 -11.68
N GLY A 35 -8.72 10.11 -10.85
CA GLY A 35 -8.82 8.70 -10.46
C GLY A 35 -9.92 8.46 -9.44
N PHE A 36 -10.40 7.21 -9.39
CA PHE A 36 -11.34 6.75 -8.38
C PHE A 36 -10.66 5.88 -7.35
N GLN A 37 -11.13 5.97 -6.11
CA GLN A 37 -10.61 5.19 -5.00
C GLN A 37 -11.78 4.59 -4.20
N ARG A 38 -11.64 3.33 -3.79
CA ARG A 38 -12.60 2.64 -2.91
C ARG A 38 -11.84 1.75 -1.94
N THR A 39 -12.30 1.68 -0.70
CA THR A 39 -11.61 0.95 0.38
C THR A 39 -12.51 -0.11 0.97
N MET A 40 -11.94 -1.27 1.27
CA MET A 40 -12.57 -2.33 2.04
C MET A 40 -11.79 -2.60 3.32
N LYS A 41 -12.50 -2.95 4.39
CA LYS A 41 -11.93 -3.53 5.60
C LYS A 41 -11.98 -5.03 5.47
N PHE A 42 -10.93 -5.72 5.89
CA PHE A 42 -10.87 -7.17 5.80
C PHE A 42 -10.17 -7.79 7.00
N ARG A 43 -10.40 -9.07 7.18
CA ARG A 43 -9.62 -9.97 8.03
C ARG A 43 -9.05 -11.07 7.16
N GLY A 44 -7.73 -11.24 7.21
CA GLY A 44 -7.05 -12.31 6.48
C GLY A 44 -7.36 -13.69 7.05
N PRO A 45 -7.06 -14.76 6.30
CA PRO A 45 -7.15 -16.12 6.81
C PRO A 45 -6.20 -16.31 8.00
N ASP A 46 -6.56 -17.23 8.88
CA ASP A 46 -5.69 -17.62 9.99
C ASP A 46 -4.44 -18.32 9.42
N LEU A 47 -3.27 -17.77 9.73
CA LEU A 47 -1.99 -18.30 9.26
C LEU A 47 -1.40 -19.32 10.24
N ASP A 48 -1.75 -19.23 11.53
CA ASP A 48 -1.17 -20.06 12.59
C ASP A 48 -1.73 -21.49 12.58
N SER A 49 -3.02 -21.64 12.25
CA SER A 49 -3.68 -22.96 12.18
C SER A 49 -3.75 -23.54 10.77
N ALA A 50 -3.42 -22.76 9.73
CA ALA A 50 -3.51 -23.19 8.34
C ALA A 50 -2.42 -24.21 7.96
N THR A 51 -2.81 -25.22 7.20
CA THR A 51 -1.86 -26.16 6.60
C THR A 51 -1.13 -25.53 5.41
N SER A 52 0.06 -26.03 5.06
CA SER A 52 0.81 -25.57 3.89
C SER A 52 -0.02 -25.64 2.60
N THR A 53 -0.88 -26.64 2.46
CA THR A 53 -1.75 -26.80 1.28
C THR A 53 -2.81 -25.70 1.23
N GLU A 54 -3.40 -25.35 2.36
CA GLU A 54 -4.37 -24.24 2.46
C GLU A 54 -3.72 -22.90 2.13
N LEU A 55 -2.52 -22.63 2.65
CA LEU A 55 -1.77 -21.42 2.35
C LEU A 55 -1.45 -21.29 0.86
N VAL A 56 -1.03 -22.39 0.22
CA VAL A 56 -0.79 -22.42 -1.24
C VAL A 56 -2.10 -22.14 -2.00
N ALA A 57 -3.21 -22.76 -1.59
CA ALA A 57 -4.51 -22.55 -2.24
C ALA A 57 -5.00 -21.10 -2.10
N VAL A 58 -4.86 -20.51 -0.92
CA VAL A 58 -5.18 -19.09 -0.67
C VAL A 58 -4.32 -18.18 -1.54
N THR A 59 -3.00 -18.41 -1.56
CA THR A 59 -2.06 -17.62 -2.36
C THR A 59 -2.39 -17.71 -3.86
N ALA A 60 -2.70 -18.89 -4.37
CA ALA A 60 -3.09 -19.08 -5.77
C ALA A 60 -4.39 -18.34 -6.13
N ARG A 61 -5.38 -18.35 -5.23
CA ARG A 61 -6.64 -17.60 -5.42
C ARG A 61 -6.42 -16.09 -5.40
N LEU A 62 -5.61 -15.59 -4.48
CA LEU A 62 -5.23 -14.17 -4.42
C LEU A 62 -4.48 -13.75 -5.68
N ASN A 63 -3.51 -14.51 -6.12
CA ASN A 63 -2.80 -14.26 -7.37
C ASN A 63 -3.76 -14.20 -8.57
N ASN A 64 -4.71 -15.17 -8.66
CA ASN A 64 -5.70 -15.17 -9.73
C ASN A 64 -6.66 -13.96 -9.70
N ALA A 65 -6.95 -13.41 -8.53
CA ALA A 65 -7.72 -12.18 -8.40
C ALA A 65 -6.90 -10.95 -8.84
N LEU A 66 -5.62 -10.87 -8.40
CA LEU A 66 -4.75 -9.72 -8.61
C LEU A 66 -4.24 -9.61 -10.05
N LYS A 67 -3.93 -10.73 -10.73
CA LYS A 67 -3.37 -10.74 -12.09
C LYS A 67 -4.31 -10.17 -13.18
N ARG A 68 -5.55 -9.82 -12.81
CA ARG A 68 -6.53 -9.21 -13.71
C ARG A 68 -6.37 -7.70 -13.85
N PHE A 69 -5.63 -7.09 -12.94
CA PHE A 69 -5.33 -5.67 -12.99
C PHE A 69 -4.12 -5.40 -13.88
N GLY A 70 -4.16 -4.28 -14.58
CA GLY A 70 -3.08 -3.78 -15.42
C GLY A 70 -2.76 -2.32 -15.12
N SER A 71 -2.12 -1.65 -16.06
CA SER A 71 -1.73 -0.25 -15.92
C SER A 71 -2.91 0.67 -15.61
N GLY A 72 -2.65 1.65 -14.77
CA GLY A 72 -3.68 2.54 -14.22
C GLY A 72 -4.31 2.05 -12.92
N TRP A 73 -4.12 0.79 -12.54
CA TRP A 73 -4.58 0.27 -11.26
C TRP A 73 -3.49 0.29 -10.20
N ALA A 74 -3.89 0.62 -8.99
CA ALA A 74 -3.04 0.54 -7.81
C ALA A 74 -3.79 -0.09 -6.64
N LEU A 75 -3.06 -0.83 -5.83
CA LEU A 75 -3.57 -1.45 -4.61
C LEU A 75 -2.75 -0.95 -3.43
N PHE A 76 -3.43 -0.59 -2.35
CA PHE A 76 -2.82 -0.29 -1.06
C PHE A 76 -3.37 -1.26 -0.02
N VAL A 77 -2.50 -2.03 0.57
CA VAL A 77 -2.83 -2.92 1.70
C VAL A 77 -2.22 -2.32 2.94
N GLU A 78 -3.03 -2.13 3.95
CA GLU A 78 -2.64 -1.44 5.15
C GLU A 78 -2.98 -2.23 6.41
N ALA A 79 -2.05 -2.26 7.35
CA ALA A 79 -2.27 -2.65 8.73
C ALA A 79 -2.14 -1.40 9.62
N ASP A 80 -3.26 -0.97 10.21
CA ASP A 80 -3.32 0.09 11.20
C ASP A 80 -3.33 -0.53 12.59
N ARG A 81 -2.14 -0.64 13.20
CA ARG A 81 -1.98 -1.14 14.55
C ARG A 81 -2.09 0.02 15.53
N ARG A 82 -3.02 -0.09 16.44
CA ARG A 82 -3.33 0.94 17.43
C ARG A 82 -3.52 0.35 18.82
N GLU A 83 -3.38 1.19 19.80
CA GLU A 83 -3.71 0.82 21.17
C GLU A 83 -5.22 0.63 21.32
N ALA A 84 -5.62 -0.48 21.92
CA ALA A 84 -7.00 -0.77 22.26
C ALA A 84 -7.34 0.00 23.54
N ALA A 85 -8.07 1.08 23.39
CA ALA A 85 -8.33 2.02 24.48
C ALA A 85 -9.27 1.48 25.56
N ASN A 86 -10.16 0.56 25.19
CA ASN A 86 -11.22 0.10 26.09
C ASN A 86 -11.47 -1.40 25.96
N TYR A 87 -11.74 -2.03 27.10
CA TYR A 87 -12.31 -3.36 27.11
C TYR A 87 -13.72 -3.34 26.50
N PRO A 88 -14.08 -4.28 25.59
CA PRO A 88 -15.40 -4.30 24.99
C PRO A 88 -16.52 -4.40 26.05
N SER A 89 -17.55 -3.57 25.92
CA SER A 89 -18.73 -3.68 26.78
C SER A 89 -19.63 -4.81 26.26
N SER A 90 -19.98 -5.72 27.13
CA SER A 90 -20.87 -6.85 26.82
C SER A 90 -21.98 -6.94 27.87
N SER A 91 -23.11 -7.51 27.49
CA SER A 91 -24.21 -7.77 28.38
C SER A 91 -24.41 -9.28 28.50
N PHE A 92 -24.38 -9.77 29.72
CA PHE A 92 -24.50 -11.21 29.99
C PHE A 92 -25.80 -11.49 30.79
N PRO A 93 -26.69 -12.35 30.31
CA PRO A 93 -27.89 -12.74 31.01
C PRO A 93 -27.62 -13.63 32.23
N GLU A 94 -26.47 -14.29 32.26
CA GLU A 94 -26.07 -15.27 33.30
C GLU A 94 -24.93 -14.72 34.16
N GLY A 95 -25.05 -14.85 35.48
CA GLY A 95 -24.06 -14.34 36.43
C GLY A 95 -22.67 -14.97 36.32
N LEU A 96 -22.56 -16.25 35.89
CA LEU A 96 -21.28 -16.92 35.68
C LEU A 96 -20.52 -16.30 34.49
N SER A 97 -21.21 -16.07 33.38
CA SER A 97 -20.65 -15.43 32.20
C SER A 97 -20.18 -14.01 32.49
N TRP A 98 -20.96 -13.28 33.30
CA TRP A 98 -20.58 -11.95 33.78
C TRP A 98 -19.30 -11.99 34.64
N LEU A 99 -19.20 -12.94 35.59
CA LEU A 99 -18.03 -13.08 36.44
C LEU A 99 -16.75 -13.37 35.62
N ILE A 100 -16.83 -14.26 34.63
CA ILE A 100 -15.72 -14.55 33.74
C ILE A 100 -15.31 -13.31 32.94
N ASP A 101 -16.28 -12.51 32.50
CA ASP A 101 -15.99 -11.28 31.77
C ASP A 101 -15.34 -10.21 32.66
N GLU A 102 -15.77 -10.08 33.93
CA GLU A 102 -15.15 -9.18 34.90
C GLU A 102 -13.70 -9.58 35.25
N GLU A 103 -13.40 -10.88 35.37
CA GLU A 103 -12.01 -11.34 35.55
C GLU A 103 -11.15 -11.03 34.31
N ARG A 104 -11.70 -11.19 33.09
CA ARG A 104 -11.00 -10.82 31.85
C ARG A 104 -10.78 -9.32 31.76
N ARG A 105 -11.77 -8.52 32.16
CA ARG A 105 -11.67 -7.05 32.21
C ARG A 105 -10.57 -6.62 33.20
N ALA A 106 -10.57 -7.16 34.39
CA ALA A 106 -9.56 -6.88 35.38
C ALA A 106 -8.15 -7.24 34.86
N ALA A 107 -7.98 -8.42 34.24
CA ALA A 107 -6.73 -8.84 33.63
C ALA A 107 -6.31 -7.92 32.46
N PHE A 108 -7.25 -7.44 31.66
CA PHE A 108 -7.00 -6.47 30.59
C PHE A 108 -6.51 -5.14 31.14
N GLU A 109 -7.17 -4.61 32.15
CA GLU A 109 -6.80 -3.35 32.79
C GLU A 109 -5.45 -3.43 33.53
N GLU A 110 -5.15 -4.59 34.14
CA GLU A 110 -3.90 -4.82 34.87
C GLU A 110 -2.69 -5.06 33.94
N SER A 111 -2.89 -5.68 32.78
CA SER A 111 -1.80 -6.07 31.86
C SER A 111 -1.16 -4.92 31.11
N GLY A 112 -1.66 -3.69 31.23
CA GLY A 112 -1.14 -2.51 30.53
C GLY A 112 -1.69 -2.35 29.10
N SER A 113 -0.88 -1.75 28.20
CA SER A 113 -1.34 -1.42 26.86
C SER A 113 -1.57 -2.66 25.98
N HIS A 114 -2.76 -2.77 25.43
CA HIS A 114 -3.14 -3.77 24.44
C HIS A 114 -3.18 -3.14 23.03
N PHE A 115 -2.88 -3.93 22.01
CA PHE A 115 -2.87 -3.44 20.65
C PHE A 115 -3.78 -4.28 19.76
N GLU A 116 -4.54 -3.62 18.92
CA GLU A 116 -5.35 -4.22 17.87
C GLU A 116 -4.90 -3.76 16.49
N SER A 117 -5.06 -4.59 15.48
CA SER A 117 -4.76 -4.24 14.09
C SER A 117 -6.04 -4.29 13.26
N ALA A 118 -6.30 -3.20 12.54
CA ALA A 118 -7.32 -3.16 11.52
C ALA A 118 -6.65 -3.22 10.15
N TYR A 119 -7.21 -4.03 9.25
CA TYR A 119 -6.65 -4.23 7.92
C TYR A 119 -7.57 -3.60 6.87
N TYR A 120 -6.95 -2.82 5.99
CA TYR A 120 -7.65 -2.12 4.91
C TYR A 120 -7.01 -2.46 3.57
N LEU A 121 -7.84 -2.57 2.54
CA LEU A 121 -7.43 -2.73 1.18
C LEU A 121 -8.10 -1.66 0.34
N THR A 122 -7.29 -0.74 -0.19
CA THR A 122 -7.74 0.36 -1.01
C THR A 122 -7.37 0.11 -2.46
N ILE A 123 -8.36 0.16 -3.34
CA ILE A 123 -8.18 0.05 -4.78
C ILE A 123 -8.28 1.45 -5.37
N VAL A 124 -7.31 1.81 -6.19
CA VAL A 124 -7.27 3.07 -6.93
C VAL A 124 -7.21 2.75 -8.40
N TRP A 125 -8.00 3.45 -9.19
CA TRP A 125 -7.94 3.37 -10.64
C TRP A 125 -7.84 4.76 -11.24
N LEU A 126 -6.77 5.00 -11.97
CA LEU A 126 -6.58 6.16 -12.82
C LEU A 126 -6.88 5.75 -14.25
N PRO A 127 -7.99 6.20 -14.85
CA PRO A 127 -8.33 5.87 -16.23
C PRO A 127 -7.18 6.20 -17.18
N PRO A 128 -6.87 5.33 -18.15
CA PRO A 128 -5.80 5.58 -19.11
C PRO A 128 -6.02 6.91 -19.82
N GLU A 129 -4.93 7.66 -20.00
CA GLU A 129 -4.94 8.94 -20.69
C GLU A 129 -5.20 8.81 -22.21
N GLU A 130 -6.33 8.27 -22.60
CA GLU A 130 -6.89 8.64 -23.93
C GLU A 130 -7.08 10.15 -24.06
N THR A 131 -7.08 10.84 -22.93
CA THR A 131 -7.11 12.30 -22.83
C THR A 131 -5.80 12.96 -23.25
N ARG A 132 -4.61 12.38 -23.10
CA ARG A 132 -3.37 12.99 -23.63
C ARG A 132 -3.35 12.95 -25.17
N ALA A 133 -3.74 11.84 -25.78
CA ALA A 133 -3.85 11.76 -27.22
C ALA A 133 -4.97 12.67 -27.76
N ARG A 134 -6.05 12.91 -26.99
CA ARG A 134 -7.12 13.84 -27.34
C ARG A 134 -6.80 15.29 -27.01
N ALA A 135 -6.05 15.59 -25.94
CA ALA A 135 -5.55 16.93 -25.70
C ALA A 135 -4.54 17.36 -26.77
N ALA A 136 -3.73 16.44 -27.29
CA ALA A 136 -2.90 16.71 -28.48
C ALA A 136 -3.75 16.90 -29.76
N LYS A 137 -4.91 16.24 -29.88
CA LYS A 137 -5.88 16.46 -30.98
C LYS A 137 -6.76 17.71 -30.77
N LEU A 138 -6.88 18.26 -29.57
CA LEU A 138 -7.57 19.52 -29.28
C LEU A 138 -6.78 20.76 -29.73
N LEU A 139 -5.52 20.59 -30.13
CA LEU A 139 -4.75 21.62 -30.84
C LEU A 139 -5.12 21.72 -32.33
N TYR A 140 -5.91 20.78 -32.86
CA TYR A 140 -6.44 20.80 -34.22
C TYR A 140 -7.95 20.94 -34.16
N GLU A 141 -8.43 22.06 -34.68
CA GLU A 141 -9.78 22.64 -34.71
C GLU A 141 -10.98 21.69 -34.86
N ASN A 142 -12.10 22.08 -34.21
CA ASN A 142 -13.49 21.81 -34.58
C ASN A 142 -14.03 20.38 -34.48
N GLN A 143 -13.85 19.68 -33.31
CA GLN A 143 -14.79 18.62 -33.00
C GLN A 143 -15.60 18.93 -31.74
N PRO A 144 -16.92 18.61 -31.71
CA PRO A 144 -17.75 18.84 -30.53
C PRO A 144 -17.15 18.09 -29.33
N ARG A 145 -16.96 18.80 -28.22
CA ARG A 145 -16.55 18.26 -26.93
C ARG A 145 -17.56 17.21 -26.48
N ARG A 146 -17.41 15.97 -26.90
CA ARG A 146 -17.95 14.84 -26.15
C ARG A 146 -17.08 14.75 -24.91
N GLY A 147 -17.55 15.34 -23.83
CA GLY A 147 -16.99 15.10 -22.49
C GLY A 147 -16.97 13.59 -22.28
N VAL A 148 -15.85 13.06 -21.83
CA VAL A 148 -15.80 11.66 -21.41
C VAL A 148 -16.84 11.54 -20.31
N ASP A 149 -17.79 10.63 -20.46
CA ASP A 149 -18.83 10.43 -19.46
C ASP A 149 -18.19 9.84 -18.21
N TRP A 150 -18.00 10.69 -17.20
CA TRP A 150 -17.43 10.29 -15.93
C TRP A 150 -18.31 9.23 -15.22
N LYS A 151 -19.61 9.19 -15.53
CA LYS A 151 -20.53 8.18 -15.00
C LYS A 151 -20.22 6.80 -15.55
N GLU A 152 -20.00 6.69 -16.87
CA GLU A 152 -19.61 5.43 -17.50
C GLU A 152 -18.28 4.90 -16.91
N ARG A 153 -17.33 5.79 -16.62
CA ARG A 153 -16.08 5.41 -15.95
C ARG A 153 -16.30 4.97 -14.51
N LEU A 154 -17.15 5.68 -13.78
CA LEU A 154 -17.52 5.29 -12.41
C LEU A 154 -18.21 3.92 -12.41
N ASP A 155 -19.16 3.70 -13.31
CA ASP A 155 -19.85 2.41 -13.42
C ASP A 155 -18.89 1.27 -13.76
N SER A 156 -17.94 1.50 -14.66
CA SER A 156 -16.87 0.54 -14.96
C SER A 156 -16.00 0.25 -13.77
N PHE A 157 -15.58 1.28 -13.03
CA PHE A 157 -14.80 1.12 -11.80
C PHE A 157 -15.56 0.32 -10.73
N LEU A 158 -16.83 0.62 -10.53
CA LEU A 158 -17.69 -0.09 -9.58
C LEU A 158 -17.86 -1.56 -9.99
N ALA A 159 -18.07 -1.84 -11.27
CA ALA A 159 -18.20 -3.20 -11.77
C ALA A 159 -16.91 -4.02 -11.57
N GLU A 160 -15.74 -3.47 -11.91
CA GLU A 160 -14.46 -4.16 -11.73
C GLU A 160 -14.12 -4.39 -10.26
N THR A 161 -14.29 -3.37 -9.40
CA THR A 161 -14.05 -3.52 -7.96
C THR A 161 -15.01 -4.50 -7.31
N GLN A 162 -16.27 -4.57 -7.77
CA GLN A 162 -17.23 -5.55 -7.26
C GLN A 162 -16.88 -6.98 -7.70
N ARG A 163 -16.37 -7.19 -8.92
CA ARG A 163 -15.87 -8.50 -9.36
C ARG A 163 -14.68 -8.93 -8.51
N PHE A 164 -13.76 -8.02 -8.26
CA PHE A 164 -12.59 -8.28 -7.42
C PHE A 164 -13.01 -8.63 -5.98
N PHE A 165 -13.95 -7.88 -5.41
CA PHE A 165 -14.52 -8.17 -4.09
C PHE A 165 -15.08 -9.60 -4.04
N GLY A 166 -15.88 -10.02 -5.02
CA GLY A 166 -16.44 -11.37 -5.07
C GLY A 166 -15.39 -12.48 -5.14
N LEU A 167 -14.20 -12.20 -5.71
CA LEU A 167 -13.08 -13.16 -5.70
C LEU A 167 -12.41 -13.23 -4.33
N LEU A 168 -12.33 -12.12 -3.60
CA LEU A 168 -11.73 -12.05 -2.26
C LEU A 168 -12.67 -12.61 -1.19
N ASP A 169 -13.97 -12.39 -1.30
CA ASP A 169 -15.00 -12.87 -0.37
C ASP A 169 -14.96 -14.40 -0.19
N GLY A 170 -14.59 -15.12 -1.24
CA GLY A 170 -14.38 -16.57 -1.18
C GLY A 170 -13.08 -17.02 -0.49
N VAL A 171 -12.22 -16.11 -0.06
CA VAL A 171 -10.89 -16.37 0.51
C VAL A 171 -10.71 -15.73 1.88
N MET A 172 -11.32 -14.55 2.09
CA MET A 172 -11.21 -13.78 3.33
C MET A 172 -12.35 -14.15 4.29
N PRO A 173 -12.06 -14.48 5.57
CA PRO A 173 -13.08 -14.73 6.59
C PRO A 173 -14.06 -13.58 6.79
N GLU A 174 -13.58 -12.36 6.67
CA GLU A 174 -14.37 -11.14 6.78
C GLU A 174 -13.88 -10.13 5.75
N ILE A 175 -14.78 -9.58 4.96
CA ILE A 175 -14.49 -8.50 4.02
C ILE A 175 -15.75 -7.66 3.81
N THR A 176 -15.61 -6.35 3.92
CA THR A 176 -16.72 -5.40 3.74
C THR A 176 -16.23 -4.12 3.08
N TRP A 177 -17.03 -3.56 2.16
CA TRP A 177 -16.80 -2.21 1.68
C TRP A 177 -17.05 -1.20 2.80
N LEU A 178 -16.20 -0.18 2.89
CA LEU A 178 -16.48 0.96 3.73
C LEU A 178 -17.58 1.81 3.07
N ASP A 179 -18.56 2.23 3.87
CA ASP A 179 -19.52 3.26 3.47
C ASP A 179 -18.85 4.66 3.46
N SER A 180 -19.60 5.70 3.11
CA SER A 180 -19.06 7.05 3.00
C SER A 180 -18.52 7.58 4.33
N SER A 181 -19.18 7.33 5.46
CA SER A 181 -18.74 7.79 6.79
C SER A 181 -17.53 7.01 7.28
N GLU A 182 -17.52 5.70 7.08
CA GLU A 182 -16.39 4.83 7.40
C GLU A 182 -15.17 5.18 6.54
N THR A 183 -15.38 5.50 5.24
CA THR A 183 -14.32 5.95 4.33
C THR A 183 -13.70 7.25 4.82
N LEU A 184 -14.51 8.26 5.20
CA LEU A 184 -13.98 9.51 5.76
C LEU A 184 -13.22 9.27 7.05
N THR A 185 -13.74 8.42 7.92
CA THR A 185 -13.10 8.05 9.20
C THR A 185 -11.75 7.35 8.96
N TYR A 186 -11.69 6.43 8.02
CA TYR A 186 -10.44 5.74 7.62
C TYR A 186 -9.42 6.74 7.07
N LEU A 187 -9.82 7.59 6.12
CA LEU A 187 -8.95 8.58 5.51
C LEU A 187 -8.45 9.60 6.53
N HIS A 188 -9.31 10.08 7.43
CA HIS A 188 -8.91 10.94 8.53
C HIS A 188 -7.87 10.25 9.42
N GLY A 189 -8.13 9.00 9.81
CA GLY A 189 -7.20 8.20 10.60
C GLY A 189 -5.84 7.97 9.92
N ALA A 190 -5.74 8.09 8.58
CA ALA A 190 -4.49 7.97 7.84
C ALA A 190 -3.59 9.21 7.94
N ILE A 191 -4.17 10.36 8.23
CA ILE A 191 -3.47 11.67 8.17
C ILE A 191 -3.57 12.48 9.46
N SER A 192 -4.21 11.95 10.49
CA SER A 192 -4.39 12.62 11.77
C SER A 192 -3.87 11.78 12.93
N THR A 193 -3.40 12.45 13.96
CA THR A 193 -3.07 11.85 15.27
C THR A 193 -4.31 11.68 16.14
N ARG A 194 -5.44 12.25 15.75
CA ARG A 194 -6.72 12.14 16.42
C ARG A 194 -7.53 11.00 15.84
N ARG A 195 -8.26 10.31 16.70
CA ARG A 195 -9.10 9.17 16.32
C ARG A 195 -10.54 9.41 16.75
N HIS A 196 -11.40 9.69 15.80
CA HIS A 196 -12.84 9.83 16.02
C HIS A 196 -13.60 9.51 14.72
N PRO A 197 -14.84 9.05 14.82
CA PRO A 197 -15.69 8.90 13.65
C PRO A 197 -15.93 10.25 12.97
N VAL A 198 -15.86 10.28 11.64
CA VAL A 198 -16.17 11.46 10.85
C VAL A 198 -17.56 11.30 10.25
N ALA A 199 -18.46 12.19 10.66
CA ALA A 199 -19.81 12.22 10.09
C ALA A 199 -19.79 12.75 8.65
N LEU A 200 -20.66 12.18 7.81
CA LEU A 200 -20.85 12.67 6.44
C LEU A 200 -21.55 14.03 6.47
N PRO A 201 -20.94 15.10 5.91
CA PRO A 201 -21.61 16.40 5.83
C PRO A 201 -22.80 16.36 4.88
N GLU A 202 -23.87 17.10 5.22
CA GLU A 202 -25.08 17.22 4.39
C GLU A 202 -24.88 18.08 3.13
N VAL A 203 -23.83 18.90 3.13
CA VAL A 203 -23.50 19.81 2.01
C VAL A 203 -22.28 19.31 1.24
N PRO A 204 -22.14 19.64 -0.05
CA PRO A 204 -20.94 19.32 -0.80
C PRO A 204 -19.68 19.88 -0.13
N PHE A 205 -18.63 19.08 -0.05
CA PHE A 205 -17.37 19.42 0.62
C PHE A 205 -16.17 18.85 -0.14
N HIS A 206 -15.00 19.43 0.13
CA HIS A 206 -13.71 18.89 -0.32
C HIS A 206 -13.10 18.04 0.80
N ILE A 207 -12.82 16.76 0.50
CA ILE A 207 -12.32 15.80 1.49
C ILE A 207 -10.98 16.25 2.07
N ASP A 208 -10.07 16.74 1.25
CA ASP A 208 -8.75 17.21 1.66
C ASP A 208 -8.82 18.31 2.72
N SER A 209 -9.72 19.27 2.53
CA SER A 209 -9.91 20.38 3.47
C SER A 209 -10.70 19.97 4.72
N LEU A 210 -11.63 19.02 4.57
CA LEU A 210 -12.42 18.50 5.70
C LEU A 210 -11.55 17.71 6.68
N LEU A 211 -10.65 16.86 6.15
CA LEU A 211 -9.91 15.90 6.97
C LEU A 211 -8.56 16.40 7.47
N ALA A 212 -7.98 17.47 6.87
CA ALA A 212 -6.69 18.02 7.28
C ALA A 212 -6.81 18.86 8.56
N ASP A 213 -6.83 18.21 9.71
CA ASP A 213 -7.06 18.82 11.03
C ASP A 213 -5.77 19.14 11.80
N ALA A 214 -4.60 18.75 11.26
CA ALA A 214 -3.31 18.94 11.91
C ALA A 214 -2.25 19.43 10.90
N PRO A 215 -1.30 20.28 11.32
CA PRO A 215 -0.21 20.69 10.45
C PRO A 215 0.77 19.54 10.21
N LEU A 216 1.21 19.40 8.94
CA LEU A 216 2.33 18.55 8.56
C LEU A 216 3.57 19.42 8.41
N VAL A 217 4.56 19.20 9.25
CA VAL A 217 5.88 19.85 9.18
C VAL A 217 6.85 18.89 8.52
N GLY A 218 7.40 19.28 7.37
CA GLY A 218 8.40 18.48 6.65
C GLY A 218 9.82 18.73 7.14
N GLY A 219 10.80 18.15 6.47
CA GLY A 219 12.23 18.31 6.75
C GLY A 219 12.87 17.07 7.36
N LEU A 220 14.02 17.25 8.03
CA LEU A 220 14.79 16.16 8.64
C LEU A 220 14.09 15.54 9.86
N ALA A 221 13.24 16.30 10.54
CA ALA A 221 12.47 15.86 11.68
C ALA A 221 10.98 16.12 11.42
N PRO A 222 10.33 15.33 10.56
CA PRO A 222 8.94 15.56 10.18
C PRO A 222 8.01 15.33 11.38
N MET A 223 6.95 16.15 11.43
CA MET A 223 5.92 16.09 12.47
C MET A 223 4.53 16.18 11.86
N LEU A 224 3.59 15.45 12.46
CA LEU A 224 2.16 15.57 12.22
C LEU A 224 1.50 16.04 13.52
N GLY A 225 0.91 17.25 13.49
CA GLY A 225 0.46 17.87 14.72
C GLY A 225 1.61 18.07 15.69
N ASN A 226 1.53 17.42 16.85
CA ASN A 226 2.56 17.43 17.90
C ASN A 226 3.39 16.14 17.98
N GLN A 227 3.22 15.20 17.04
CA GLN A 227 3.93 13.92 17.05
C GLN A 227 5.06 13.92 16.01
N HIS A 228 6.21 13.43 16.41
CA HIS A 228 7.35 13.17 15.55
C HIS A 228 7.11 11.92 14.71
N LEU A 229 7.24 12.06 13.38
CA LEU A 229 7.10 10.96 12.43
C LEU A 229 8.45 10.29 12.18
N ARG A 230 8.44 8.96 12.09
CA ARG A 230 9.54 8.19 11.53
C ARG A 230 9.00 7.19 10.53
N VAL A 231 9.67 7.09 9.39
CA VAL A 231 9.24 6.25 8.28
C VAL A 231 10.37 5.31 7.89
N LEU A 232 10.07 4.03 7.83
CA LEU A 232 10.96 2.99 7.32
C LEU A 232 10.41 2.47 5.99
N SER A 233 11.24 2.39 4.97
CA SER A 233 10.86 1.80 3.68
C SER A 233 11.65 0.52 3.42
N VAL A 234 10.96 -0.52 2.99
CA VAL A 234 11.59 -1.77 2.55
C VAL A 234 12.13 -1.55 1.13
N ARG A 235 13.43 -1.73 0.96
CA ARG A 235 14.16 -1.52 -0.30
C ARG A 235 14.56 -2.81 -1.00
N GLY A 236 14.69 -3.90 -0.25
CA GLY A 236 15.05 -5.21 -0.79
C GLY A 236 14.33 -6.33 -0.06
N PHE A 237 14.06 -7.40 -0.77
CA PHE A 237 13.35 -8.58 -0.29
C PHE A 237 14.31 -9.75 -0.15
N PRO A 238 14.07 -10.71 0.78
CA PRO A 238 14.79 -11.96 0.82
C PRO A 238 14.50 -12.80 -0.43
N THR A 239 15.32 -13.80 -0.69
CA THR A 239 15.19 -14.70 -1.86
C THR A 239 13.87 -15.46 -1.89
N SER A 240 13.26 -15.69 -0.74
CA SER A 240 11.95 -16.34 -0.61
C SER A 240 11.13 -15.68 0.49
N THR A 241 9.83 -15.59 0.28
CA THR A 241 8.87 -15.08 1.25
C THR A 241 7.75 -16.09 1.41
N TRP A 242 7.12 -16.09 2.58
CA TRP A 242 5.96 -16.91 2.89
C TRP A 242 4.98 -16.12 3.76
N PRO A 243 3.70 -16.49 3.78
CA PRO A 243 2.73 -15.87 4.68
C PRO A 243 3.18 -15.95 6.14
N GLY A 244 3.00 -14.85 6.90
CA GLY A 244 3.42 -14.79 8.31
C GLY A 244 4.89 -14.44 8.56
N LEU A 245 5.72 -14.26 7.52
CA LEU A 245 7.16 -13.96 7.69
C LEU A 245 7.44 -12.75 8.60
N LEU A 246 6.54 -11.78 8.64
CA LEU A 246 6.65 -10.54 9.41
C LEU A 246 5.73 -10.48 10.64
N ASP A 247 5.17 -11.61 11.08
CA ASP A 247 4.29 -11.65 12.26
C ASP A 247 4.96 -11.19 13.56
N GLU A 248 6.29 -11.19 13.59
CA GLU A 248 7.05 -10.62 14.70
C GLU A 248 6.69 -9.15 14.99
N LEU A 249 6.25 -8.41 13.97
CA LEU A 249 5.78 -7.04 14.15
C LEU A 249 4.54 -6.95 15.03
N ASN A 250 3.70 -7.98 15.07
CA ASN A 250 2.54 -8.04 15.93
C ASN A 250 2.88 -8.14 17.43
N ARG A 251 4.14 -8.46 17.76
CA ARG A 251 4.65 -8.52 19.15
C ARG A 251 5.19 -7.18 19.65
N LEU A 252 5.29 -6.18 18.77
CA LEU A 252 5.74 -4.85 19.18
C LEU A 252 4.73 -4.19 20.09
N GLY A 253 5.16 -3.66 21.24
CA GLY A 253 4.34 -3.03 22.26
C GLY A 253 4.04 -1.55 21.97
N PHE A 254 3.80 -1.18 20.71
CA PHE A 254 3.44 0.19 20.31
C PHE A 254 2.64 0.21 19.01
N ALA A 255 1.97 1.34 18.78
CA ALA A 255 1.20 1.59 17.56
C ALA A 255 2.13 1.86 16.37
N TYR A 256 1.79 1.31 15.22
CA TYR A 256 2.42 1.61 13.94
C TYR A 256 1.41 1.46 12.80
N ARG A 257 1.74 2.04 11.64
CA ARG A 257 1.00 1.86 10.41
C ARG A 257 1.91 1.25 9.36
N TRP A 258 1.54 0.09 8.84
CA TRP A 258 2.22 -0.56 7.72
C TRP A 258 1.39 -0.39 6.47
N THR A 259 1.98 0.13 5.41
CA THR A 259 1.31 0.27 4.11
C THR A 259 2.15 -0.36 3.01
N THR A 260 1.56 -1.25 2.25
CA THR A 260 2.13 -1.81 1.03
C THR A 260 1.35 -1.31 -0.16
N ARG A 261 2.03 -0.61 -1.06
CA ARG A 261 1.49 -0.12 -2.33
C ARG A 261 1.99 -1.00 -3.46
N TYR A 262 1.07 -1.41 -4.34
CA TYR A 262 1.38 -2.12 -5.58
C TYR A 262 0.79 -1.36 -6.76
N LEU A 263 1.63 -1.01 -7.74
CA LEU A 263 1.22 -0.40 -9.00
C LEU A 263 1.30 -1.46 -10.08
N PHE A 264 0.16 -1.82 -10.66
CA PHE A 264 0.09 -2.84 -11.70
C PHE A 264 0.65 -2.34 -13.03
N LEU A 265 1.27 -3.23 -13.78
CA LEU A 265 1.73 -3.00 -15.15
C LEU A 265 0.96 -3.90 -16.11
N ASP A 266 0.65 -3.37 -17.28
CA ASP A 266 0.20 -4.20 -18.39
C ASP A 266 1.32 -5.12 -18.86
N LYS A 267 0.96 -6.24 -19.50
CA LYS A 267 1.91 -7.25 -19.97
C LYS A 267 3.02 -6.65 -20.80
N SER A 268 2.70 -5.75 -21.73
CA SER A 268 3.68 -5.09 -22.62
C SER A 268 4.63 -4.15 -21.87
N GLU A 269 4.15 -3.43 -20.85
CA GLU A 269 4.98 -2.57 -20.02
C GLU A 269 5.88 -3.43 -19.12
N ALA A 270 5.33 -4.49 -18.51
CA ALA A 270 6.09 -5.44 -17.70
C ALA A 270 7.19 -6.13 -18.51
N GLU A 271 6.91 -6.59 -19.74
CA GLU A 271 7.92 -7.15 -20.65
C GLU A 271 9.04 -6.14 -20.97
N SER A 272 8.67 -4.89 -21.22
CA SER A 272 9.64 -3.81 -21.48
C SER A 272 10.55 -3.58 -20.28
N GLU A 273 9.99 -3.48 -19.07
CA GLU A 273 10.74 -3.27 -17.83
C GLU A 273 11.65 -4.46 -17.49
N LEU A 274 11.14 -5.69 -17.55
CA LEU A 274 11.93 -6.90 -17.31
C LEU A 274 13.06 -7.04 -18.33
N THR A 275 12.79 -6.75 -19.61
CA THR A 275 13.81 -6.75 -20.66
C THR A 275 14.87 -5.67 -20.41
N ARG A 276 14.47 -4.49 -19.93
CA ARG A 276 15.39 -3.41 -19.56
C ARG A 276 16.30 -3.83 -18.40
N LEU A 277 15.73 -4.42 -17.34
CA LEU A 277 16.47 -4.94 -16.20
C LEU A 277 17.46 -6.04 -16.63
N ARG A 278 17.01 -7.01 -17.41
CA ARG A 278 17.86 -8.06 -17.99
C ARG A 278 19.06 -7.47 -18.73
N ARG A 279 18.83 -6.49 -19.63
CA ARG A 279 19.92 -5.82 -20.39
C ARG A 279 20.90 -5.10 -19.47
N GLN A 280 20.43 -4.46 -18.40
CA GLN A 280 21.29 -3.79 -17.42
C GLN A 280 22.22 -4.77 -16.71
N TRP A 281 21.71 -5.94 -16.31
CA TRP A 281 22.53 -6.98 -15.67
C TRP A 281 23.53 -7.61 -16.65
N PHE A 282 23.12 -7.90 -17.88
CA PHE A 282 24.06 -8.35 -18.92
C PHE A 282 25.13 -7.32 -19.26
N ALA A 283 24.81 -6.04 -19.27
CA ALA A 283 25.79 -4.98 -19.50
C ALA A 283 26.82 -4.89 -18.36
N LYS A 284 26.37 -5.00 -17.10
CA LYS A 284 27.27 -5.06 -15.93
C LYS A 284 28.21 -6.26 -16.00
N ARG A 285 27.70 -7.45 -16.36
CA ARG A 285 28.50 -8.64 -16.59
C ARG A 285 29.60 -8.42 -17.62
N LYS A 286 29.26 -7.83 -18.78
CA LYS A 286 30.24 -7.52 -19.83
C LYS A 286 31.30 -6.50 -19.40
N SER A 287 30.91 -5.48 -18.64
CA SER A 287 31.80 -4.45 -18.10
C SER A 287 32.84 -5.05 -17.15
N ILE A 288 32.41 -5.96 -16.25
CA ILE A 288 33.31 -6.66 -15.31
C ILE A 288 34.25 -7.59 -16.04
N VAL A 289 33.79 -8.35 -17.06
CA VAL A 289 34.60 -9.21 -17.87
C VAL A 289 35.59 -8.41 -18.73
N ALA A 290 35.24 -7.25 -19.24
CA ALA A 290 36.12 -6.35 -19.97
C ALA A 290 37.19 -5.75 -19.03
N MET A 291 36.85 -5.33 -17.83
CA MET A 291 37.79 -4.88 -16.80
C MET A 291 38.73 -6.00 -16.36
N LEU A 292 38.24 -7.23 -16.21
CA LEU A 292 39.06 -8.39 -15.88
C LEU A 292 40.01 -8.76 -17.04
N ARG A 293 39.61 -8.64 -18.32
CA ARG A 293 40.49 -8.84 -19.46
C ARG A 293 41.60 -7.81 -19.54
N GLU A 294 41.35 -6.56 -19.24
CA GLU A 294 42.36 -5.50 -19.20
C GLU A 294 43.32 -5.65 -18.03
N THR A 295 42.89 -6.17 -16.89
CA THR A 295 43.73 -6.36 -15.69
C THR A 295 44.44 -7.73 -15.66
N LEU A 296 43.93 -8.74 -16.35
CA LEU A 296 44.36 -10.14 -16.29
C LEU A 296 44.91 -10.67 -17.59
N SER A 297 45.85 -9.91 -18.25
CA SER A 297 46.66 -10.53 -19.28
C SER A 297 47.65 -11.57 -18.75
N GLN A 298 47.61 -11.95 -17.50
CA GLN A 298 48.55 -12.88 -16.88
C GLN A 298 48.05 -13.85 -15.81
N GLN A 299 46.79 -14.18 -15.62
CA GLN A 299 46.45 -15.45 -14.91
C GLN A 299 44.93 -15.65 -14.81
N GLU A 300 44.49 -16.85 -15.14
CA GLU A 300 43.10 -17.32 -14.99
C GLU A 300 42.69 -17.35 -13.50
N SER A 301 41.69 -16.60 -13.16
CA SER A 301 40.89 -16.80 -11.92
C SER A 301 39.41 -16.65 -12.25
N PRO A 302 38.58 -17.66 -11.99
CA PRO A 302 37.17 -17.65 -12.35
C PRO A 302 36.34 -16.90 -11.30
N LEU A 303 36.48 -15.59 -11.18
CA LEU A 303 35.52 -14.74 -10.45
C LEU A 303 34.55 -14.14 -11.47
N VAL A 304 33.68 -15.02 -11.99
CA VAL A 304 32.45 -14.60 -12.65
C VAL A 304 31.57 -14.03 -11.56
N ASP A 305 31.02 -12.82 -11.78
CA ASP A 305 30.02 -12.24 -10.86
C ASP A 305 28.73 -13.07 -10.96
N THR A 306 28.66 -14.13 -10.13
CA THR A 306 27.55 -15.06 -10.04
C THR A 306 26.25 -14.34 -9.67
N ASP A 307 26.29 -13.17 -9.00
CA ASP A 307 25.12 -12.36 -8.67
C ASP A 307 24.48 -11.75 -9.93
N ALA A 308 25.27 -11.24 -10.87
CA ALA A 308 24.75 -10.70 -12.12
C ALA A 308 24.17 -11.79 -13.04
N ASP A 309 24.76 -12.99 -13.03
CA ASP A 309 24.24 -14.15 -13.78
C ASP A 309 22.92 -14.65 -13.17
N ASN A 310 22.83 -14.77 -11.85
CA ASN A 310 21.60 -15.16 -11.17
C ASN A 310 20.46 -14.15 -11.41
N LYS A 311 20.73 -12.85 -11.33
CA LYS A 311 19.74 -11.81 -11.61
C LYS A 311 19.28 -11.76 -13.07
N ALA A 312 20.16 -12.12 -14.00
CA ALA A 312 19.76 -12.26 -15.40
C ALA A 312 18.88 -13.50 -15.62
N ALA A 313 19.18 -14.61 -14.95
CA ALA A 313 18.36 -15.83 -14.98
C ALA A 313 16.99 -15.61 -14.32
N ASP A 314 16.92 -14.88 -13.19
CA ASP A 314 15.67 -14.49 -12.55
C ASP A 314 14.79 -13.64 -13.46
N ALA A 315 15.40 -12.70 -14.22
CA ALA A 315 14.68 -11.90 -15.20
C ALA A 315 14.14 -12.71 -16.38
N ASP A 316 14.88 -13.75 -16.82
CA ASP A 316 14.41 -14.66 -17.86
C ASP A 316 13.26 -15.56 -17.36
N ALA A 317 13.34 -16.07 -16.14
CA ALA A 317 12.25 -16.83 -15.50
C ALA A 317 10.99 -15.96 -15.37
N ALA A 318 11.15 -14.72 -14.90
CA ALA A 318 10.05 -13.75 -14.79
C ALA A 318 9.37 -13.46 -16.14
N LEU A 319 10.15 -13.36 -17.23
CA LEU A 319 9.61 -13.18 -18.60
C LEU A 319 8.84 -14.42 -19.07
N GLN A 320 9.25 -15.62 -18.68
CA GLN A 320 8.52 -16.87 -19.00
C GLN A 320 7.20 -16.94 -18.26
N GLU A 321 7.16 -16.64 -16.94
CA GLU A 321 5.95 -16.62 -16.14
C GLU A 321 4.94 -15.57 -16.64
N LEU A 322 5.44 -14.38 -17.02
CA LEU A 322 4.63 -13.33 -17.63
C LEU A 322 4.09 -13.77 -19.00
N GLY A 323 4.92 -14.46 -19.79
CA GLY A 323 4.53 -15.02 -21.09
C GLY A 323 3.40 -16.04 -20.98
N ALA A 324 3.41 -16.87 -19.93
CA ALA A 324 2.40 -17.88 -19.63
C ALA A 324 1.10 -17.32 -19.03
N ASP A 325 1.02 -16.01 -18.73
CA ASP A 325 -0.07 -15.35 -18.01
C ASP A 325 -0.31 -15.91 -16.58
N ASP A 326 0.74 -16.46 -15.96
CA ASP A 326 0.66 -17.01 -14.62
C ASP A 326 0.65 -15.92 -13.55
N VAL A 327 1.34 -14.80 -13.80
CA VAL A 327 1.52 -13.68 -12.87
C VAL A 327 1.35 -12.32 -13.56
N ALA A 328 1.05 -11.29 -12.78
CA ALA A 328 1.16 -9.89 -13.18
C ALA A 328 2.33 -9.24 -12.43
N TYR A 329 3.08 -8.40 -13.14
CA TYR A 329 4.18 -7.64 -12.56
C TYR A 329 3.76 -6.20 -12.25
N GLY A 330 4.48 -5.58 -11.33
CA GLY A 330 4.23 -4.20 -10.93
C GLY A 330 5.32 -3.66 -10.02
N TYR A 331 5.14 -2.41 -9.60
CA TYR A 331 6.03 -1.76 -8.64
C TYR A 331 5.49 -1.90 -7.24
N LEU A 332 6.25 -2.54 -6.36
CA LEU A 332 5.94 -2.72 -4.95
C LEU A 332 6.71 -1.70 -4.11
N THR A 333 6.01 -1.07 -3.17
CA THR A 333 6.61 -0.22 -2.14
C THR A 333 5.95 -0.55 -0.80
N SER A 334 6.77 -0.86 0.20
CA SER A 334 6.28 -1.16 1.54
C SER A 334 6.92 -0.21 2.54
N THR A 335 6.11 0.40 3.39
CA THR A 335 6.54 1.40 4.37
C THR A 335 5.89 1.17 5.73
N VAL A 336 6.65 1.44 6.79
CA VAL A 336 6.14 1.48 8.15
C VAL A 336 6.30 2.89 8.70
N VAL A 337 5.25 3.41 9.31
CA VAL A 337 5.24 4.71 9.98
C VAL A 337 5.04 4.49 11.47
N VAL A 338 5.90 5.07 12.27
CA VAL A 338 5.76 5.16 13.73
C VAL A 338 5.73 6.62 14.15
N MET A 339 5.03 6.90 15.23
CA MET A 339 4.88 8.25 15.77
C MET A 339 5.07 8.25 17.27
N ASP A 340 5.60 9.36 17.81
CA ASP A 340 5.65 9.63 19.24
C ASP A 340 5.75 11.13 19.51
N LEU A 341 5.35 11.53 20.72
CA LEU A 341 5.53 12.91 21.20
C LEU A 341 7.00 13.24 21.46
N ASP A 342 7.78 12.23 21.86
CA ASP A 342 9.22 12.34 22.10
C ASP A 342 10.00 11.83 20.88
N PRO A 343 10.86 12.63 20.26
CA PRO A 343 11.65 12.22 19.11
C PRO A 343 12.56 11.03 19.38
N THR A 344 13.10 10.90 20.62
CA THR A 344 13.97 9.80 21.01
C THR A 344 13.20 8.49 21.06
N VAL A 345 11.97 8.51 21.62
CA VAL A 345 11.09 7.35 21.65
C VAL A 345 10.66 6.96 20.25
N ALA A 346 10.37 7.94 19.36
CA ALA A 346 10.07 7.67 17.96
C ALA A 346 11.24 6.98 17.24
N ASP A 347 12.49 7.40 17.50
CA ASP A 347 13.69 6.76 16.95
C ASP A 347 13.88 5.34 17.49
N ASP A 348 13.62 5.10 18.77
CA ASP A 348 13.72 3.75 19.36
C ASP A 348 12.65 2.81 18.80
N LYS A 349 11.41 3.28 18.64
CA LYS A 349 10.36 2.52 17.96
C LYS A 349 10.77 2.13 16.53
N LEU A 350 11.34 3.08 15.77
CA LEU A 350 11.80 2.81 14.41
C LEU A 350 12.90 1.74 14.39
N ARG A 351 13.88 1.80 15.29
CA ARG A 351 14.96 0.80 15.41
C ARG A 351 14.42 -0.59 15.74
N LEU A 352 13.38 -0.70 16.56
CA LEU A 352 12.74 -1.99 16.86
C LEU A 352 12.04 -2.57 15.61
N VAL A 353 11.31 -1.74 14.87
CA VAL A 353 10.70 -2.14 13.59
C VAL A 353 11.77 -2.57 12.58
N GLU A 354 12.82 -1.78 12.41
CA GLU A 354 13.93 -2.07 11.52
C GLU A 354 14.58 -3.41 11.84
N ARG A 355 14.87 -3.66 13.12
CA ARG A 355 15.46 -4.93 13.57
C ARG A 355 14.56 -6.13 13.26
N ALA A 356 13.24 -6.01 13.51
CA ALA A 356 12.28 -7.06 13.22
C ALA A 356 12.24 -7.39 11.71
N ILE A 357 12.27 -6.37 10.84
CA ILE A 357 12.22 -6.51 9.39
C ILE A 357 13.55 -7.06 8.85
N GLN A 358 14.69 -6.49 9.27
CA GLN A 358 16.03 -6.92 8.82
C GLN A 358 16.35 -8.34 9.33
N GLY A 359 15.88 -8.70 10.52
CA GLY A 359 16.02 -10.06 11.08
C GLY A 359 15.37 -11.16 10.21
N ARG A 360 14.49 -10.77 9.28
CA ARG A 360 13.84 -11.67 8.30
C ARG A 360 14.44 -11.57 6.90
N GLY A 361 15.60 -10.94 6.76
CA GLY A 361 16.36 -10.86 5.50
C GLY A 361 15.91 -9.75 4.54
N PHE A 362 15.05 -8.84 4.97
CA PHE A 362 14.73 -7.65 4.20
C PHE A 362 15.82 -6.58 4.32
N VAL A 363 15.91 -5.72 3.33
CA VAL A 363 16.77 -4.52 3.35
C VAL A 363 15.88 -3.28 3.48
N THR A 364 16.20 -2.41 4.41
CA THR A 364 15.44 -1.20 4.74
C THR A 364 16.21 0.09 4.40
#